data_bac14e62b390b26e611ddf021a9b34ac
#
_entry.id   bac14e62b390b26e611ddf021a9b34ac
#
_cell.length_a   1.000
_cell.length_b   1.000
_cell.length_c   1.000
_cell.angle_alpha   90.00
_cell.angle_beta   90.00
_cell.angle_gamma   90.00
#
_symmetry.space_group_name_H-M   'P 1'
#
loop_
_entity.id
_entity.type
_entity.pdbx_description
1 polymer ?
#
loop_
_entity_poly.entity_id
_entity_poly.type
_entity_poly.pdbx_seq_one_letter_code
_entity_poly.pdbx_strand_id
1 'polypeptide(L)'
;MKMIVAIIRPEKLEAVQNALAERDVYLMTVTDVRGCGRQRGFTEVYRGTEFQIRLLPKLKLEIAVNDAFVEATVEAIVHSARSGDTGQIGDGKIFVLPMDDCVRIRTGERGGQAIGP
;
A
#
# COMPACT_ATOMS: atom_id res chain seq x y z
N MET A 1 -4.53 3.97 -16.38
CA MET A 1 -5.04 4.06 -15.00
C MET A 1 -4.74 2.78 -14.25
N LYS A 2 -4.20 2.92 -13.06
CA LYS A 2 -3.90 1.77 -12.21
C LYS A 2 -4.38 2.04 -10.80
N MET A 3 -4.76 0.98 -10.12
CA MET A 3 -5.02 1.03 -8.70
C MET A 3 -3.78 0.49 -7.98
N ILE A 4 -3.18 1.33 -7.17
CA ILE A 4 -2.05 0.94 -6.34
C ILE A 4 -2.62 0.57 -4.99
N VAL A 5 -2.43 -0.68 -4.59
CA VAL A 5 -2.86 -1.15 -3.29
C VAL A 5 -1.61 -1.48 -2.50
N ALA A 6 -1.42 -0.82 -1.38
CA ALA A 6 -0.24 -1.01 -0.56
C ALA A 6 -0.64 -1.47 0.83
N ILE A 7 0.01 -2.51 1.32
CA ILE A 7 -0.15 -2.96 2.70
C ILE A 7 1.12 -2.54 3.41
N ILE A 8 0.98 -1.69 4.42
CA ILE A 8 2.14 -1.11 5.11
C ILE A 8 2.00 -1.25 6.62
N ARG A 9 3.09 -1.01 7.33
CA ARG A 9 3.04 -0.90 8.78
C ARG A 9 2.28 0.36 9.16
N PRO A 10 1.44 0.31 10.21
CA PRO A 10 0.65 1.49 10.58
C PRO A 10 1.50 2.72 10.89
N GLU A 11 2.65 2.53 11.52
CA GLU A 11 3.51 3.65 11.89
C GLU A 11 4.18 4.34 10.72
N LYS A 12 4.06 3.78 9.51
CA LYS A 12 4.65 4.37 8.32
C LYS A 12 3.69 5.28 7.54
N LEU A 13 2.46 5.40 7.99
CA LEU A 13 1.46 6.15 7.22
C LEU A 13 1.88 7.57 6.94
N GLU A 14 2.34 8.29 7.96
CA GLU A 14 2.71 9.69 7.78
C GLU A 14 3.87 9.85 6.80
N ALA A 15 4.89 8.99 6.92
CA ALA A 15 6.01 9.04 6.01
C ALA A 15 5.59 8.77 4.57
N VAL A 16 4.68 7.82 4.37
CA VAL A 16 4.16 7.49 3.04
C VAL A 16 3.36 8.65 2.48
N GLN A 17 2.48 9.23 3.28
CA GLN A 17 1.68 10.37 2.83
C GLN A 17 2.56 11.54 2.40
N ASN A 18 3.59 11.83 3.19
CA ASN A 18 4.50 12.92 2.86
C ASN A 18 5.27 12.64 1.57
N ALA A 19 5.74 11.42 1.41
CA ALA A 19 6.48 11.05 0.20
C ALA A 19 5.61 11.12 -1.05
N LEU A 20 4.35 10.71 -0.94
CA LEU A 20 3.41 10.78 -2.06
C LEU A 20 3.07 12.23 -2.39
N ALA A 21 2.88 13.07 -1.38
CA ALA A 21 2.57 14.48 -1.60
C ALA A 21 3.68 15.19 -2.36
N GLU A 22 4.94 14.82 -2.12
CA GLU A 22 6.05 15.38 -2.85
C GLU A 22 6.01 15.06 -4.34
N ARG A 23 5.21 14.07 -4.72
CA ARG A 23 5.04 13.67 -6.12
C ARG A 23 3.64 13.99 -6.64
N ASP A 24 2.97 14.92 -5.96
CA ASP A 24 1.63 15.35 -6.33
C ASP A 24 0.58 14.26 -6.29
N VAL A 25 0.77 13.27 -5.43
CA VAL A 25 -0.21 12.22 -5.21
C VAL A 25 -0.79 12.41 -3.82
N TYR A 26 -2.02 12.88 -3.76
CA TYR A 26 -2.64 13.27 -2.49
C TYR A 26 -3.81 12.40 -2.07
N LEU A 27 -4.52 11.83 -3.05
CA LEU A 27 -5.78 11.16 -2.75
C LEU A 27 -5.55 9.69 -2.51
N MET A 28 -5.99 9.22 -1.36
CA MET A 28 -5.89 7.81 -1.02
C MET A 28 -7.00 7.44 -0.06
N THR A 29 -7.35 6.18 -0.07
CA THR A 29 -8.25 5.60 0.93
C THR A 29 -7.42 4.71 1.84
N VAL A 30 -7.62 4.86 3.14
CA VAL A 30 -6.87 4.09 4.14
C VAL A 30 -7.85 3.21 4.89
N THR A 31 -7.51 1.94 5.00
CA THR A 31 -8.33 0.96 5.72
C THR A 31 -7.47 0.23 6.72
N ASP A 32 -7.97 0.09 7.95
CA ASP A 32 -7.32 -0.73 8.95
C ASP A 32 -7.58 -2.19 8.61
N VAL A 33 -6.50 -2.96 8.54
CA VAL A 33 -6.59 -4.38 8.20
C VAL A 33 -5.67 -5.18 9.11
N ARG A 34 -5.78 -6.47 9.02
CA ARG A 34 -4.85 -7.37 9.69
C ARG A 34 -4.22 -8.25 8.65
N GLY A 35 -2.93 -8.42 8.75
CA GLY A 35 -2.21 -9.27 7.84
C GLY A 35 -1.39 -10.27 8.58
N CYS A 36 -1.22 -11.43 7.98
CA CYS A 36 -0.29 -12.40 8.50
C CYS A 36 0.80 -12.60 7.45
N GLY A 37 1.99 -12.88 7.94
CA GLY A 37 3.08 -13.11 7.04
C GLY A 37 4.17 -13.80 7.81
N ARG A 38 5.25 -14.07 7.10
CA ARG A 38 6.39 -14.67 7.74
C ARG A 38 7.09 -13.60 8.54
N GLN A 39 7.21 -13.82 9.84
CA GLN A 39 7.91 -12.91 10.70
C GLN A 39 9.04 -13.61 11.39
N ARG A 40 10.13 -12.86 11.55
CA ARG A 40 11.30 -13.39 12.18
C ARG A 40 11.01 -13.70 13.64
N GLY A 41 11.47 -14.83 14.10
CA GLY A 41 11.28 -15.25 15.48
C GLY A 41 9.91 -15.76 15.77
N PHE A 42 9.09 -15.82 14.75
CA PHE A 42 7.76 -16.27 14.93
C PHE A 42 7.57 -17.56 14.20
N THR A 43 8.06 -18.60 14.67
CA THR A 43 7.78 -19.84 14.05
C THR A 43 7.95 -20.85 15.05
N GLU A 44 6.92 -21.36 15.47
CA GLU A 44 7.07 -22.43 16.34
C GLU A 44 6.39 -23.58 15.76
N VAL A 45 7.14 -24.52 15.33
CA VAL A 45 6.57 -25.77 14.95
C VAL A 45 6.67 -26.64 16.16
N TYR A 46 5.60 -26.92 16.74
CA TYR A 46 5.57 -27.70 17.90
C TYR A 46 5.30 -29.13 17.53
N ARG A 47 6.29 -29.95 17.72
CA ARG A 47 6.18 -31.35 17.46
C ARG A 47 5.70 -31.67 16.07
N GLY A 48 6.12 -30.84 15.15
CA GLY A 48 5.78 -31.03 13.77
C GLY A 48 4.35 -30.81 13.42
N THR A 49 3.59 -30.19 14.30
CA THR A 49 2.19 -30.15 14.04
C THR A 49 1.61 -28.84 13.70
N GLU A 50 2.05 -27.73 14.27
CA GLU A 50 1.36 -26.52 13.89
C GLU A 50 2.14 -25.29 14.02
N PHE A 51 1.75 -24.32 13.21
CA PHE A 51 2.24 -22.97 13.25
C PHE A 51 1.23 -22.12 13.91
N GLN A 52 1.67 -21.21 14.74
CA GLN A 52 0.81 -20.12 15.12
C GLN A 52 0.96 -19.03 14.10
N ILE A 53 -0.12 -18.74 13.44
CA ILE A 53 -0.17 -17.64 12.51
C ILE A 53 -0.74 -16.45 13.25
N ARG A 54 0.04 -15.37 13.29
CA ARG A 54 -0.43 -14.16 13.94
C ARG A 54 -0.93 -13.18 12.92
N LEU A 55 -2.06 -12.59 13.23
CA LEU A 55 -2.59 -11.49 12.44
C LEU A 55 -2.16 -10.22 13.12
N LEU A 56 -1.43 -9.39 12.38
CA LEU A 56 -0.89 -8.15 12.89
C LEU A 56 -1.60 -6.96 12.27
N PRO A 57 -1.74 -5.88 13.01
CA PRO A 57 -2.32 -4.66 12.45
C PRO A 57 -1.49 -4.15 11.30
N LYS A 58 -2.16 -3.81 10.21
CA LYS A 58 -1.57 -3.21 9.02
C LYS A 58 -2.52 -2.16 8.51
N LEU A 59 -2.06 -1.34 7.59
CA LEU A 59 -2.91 -0.43 6.86
C LEU A 59 -2.93 -0.80 5.40
N LYS A 60 -4.10 -0.71 4.79
CA LYS A 60 -4.24 -0.87 3.36
C LYS A 60 -4.50 0.50 2.76
N LEU A 61 -3.65 0.88 1.83
CA LEU A 61 -3.81 2.12 1.08
C LEU A 61 -4.30 1.78 -0.31
N GLU A 62 -5.30 2.52 -0.78
CA GLU A 62 -5.78 2.38 -2.14
C GLU A 62 -5.63 3.71 -2.83
N ILE A 63 -4.84 3.74 -3.89
CA ILE A 63 -4.47 4.96 -4.58
C ILE A 63 -4.66 4.74 -6.07
N ALA A 64 -5.65 5.40 -6.65
CA ALA A 64 -5.86 5.36 -8.08
C ALA A 64 -4.96 6.43 -8.72
N VAL A 65 -4.20 6.04 -9.73
CA VAL A 65 -3.31 6.98 -10.42
C VAL A 65 -3.37 6.78 -11.92
N ASN A 66 -3.09 7.86 -12.64
CA ASN A 66 -2.89 7.78 -14.07
C ASN A 66 -1.53 7.14 -14.36
N ASP A 67 -1.38 6.56 -15.53
CA ASP A 67 -0.18 5.79 -15.87
C ASP A 67 1.12 6.56 -15.65
N ALA A 68 1.12 7.85 -15.89
CA ALA A 68 2.31 8.67 -15.72
C ALA A 68 2.79 8.74 -14.28
N PHE A 69 1.93 8.44 -13.31
CA PHE A 69 2.26 8.53 -11.89
C PHE A 69 2.54 7.18 -11.24
N VAL A 70 2.44 6.09 -11.99
CA VAL A 70 2.57 4.75 -11.40
C VAL A 70 3.94 4.54 -10.76
N GLU A 71 5.00 4.76 -11.53
CA GLU A 71 6.34 4.50 -11.01
C GLU A 71 6.69 5.43 -9.85
N ALA A 72 6.33 6.70 -9.95
CA ALA A 72 6.60 7.65 -8.87
C ALA A 72 5.87 7.24 -7.59
N THR A 73 4.63 6.76 -7.73
CA THR A 73 3.84 6.30 -6.58
C THR A 73 4.47 5.07 -5.94
N VAL A 74 4.84 4.09 -6.76
CA VAL A 74 5.45 2.86 -6.26
C VAL A 74 6.78 3.16 -5.57
N GLU A 75 7.64 3.97 -6.18
CA GLU A 75 8.91 4.33 -5.59
C GLU A 75 8.77 5.09 -4.27
N ALA A 76 7.82 6.01 -4.22
CA ALA A 76 7.57 6.76 -3.01
C ALA A 76 7.20 5.84 -1.85
N ILE A 77 6.33 4.86 -2.12
CA ILE A 77 5.89 3.93 -1.09
C ILE A 77 7.04 3.01 -0.67
N VAL A 78 7.79 2.47 -1.64
CA VAL A 78 8.90 1.58 -1.34
C VAL A 78 9.91 2.25 -0.40
N HIS A 79 10.30 3.47 -0.73
CA HIS A 79 11.31 4.16 0.05
C HIS A 79 10.80 4.62 1.42
N SER A 80 9.55 5.07 1.49
CA SER A 80 9.02 5.63 2.74
C SER A 80 8.47 4.57 3.69
N ALA A 81 8.01 3.44 3.17
CA ALA A 81 7.45 2.38 4.01
C ALA A 81 8.49 1.36 4.46
N ARG A 82 9.67 1.38 3.88
CA ARG A 82 10.73 0.45 4.20
C ARG A 82 11.31 0.75 5.58
N SER A 83 11.57 -0.28 6.36
CA SER A 83 12.20 -0.13 7.67
C SER A 83 13.71 -0.17 7.51
N GLY A 84 14.38 0.91 7.94
CA GLY A 84 15.83 1.02 7.79
C GLY A 84 16.26 1.07 6.34
N ASP A 85 17.55 0.88 6.10
CA ASP A 85 18.10 1.02 4.75
C ASP A 85 17.82 -0.18 3.86
N THR A 86 17.73 -1.36 4.45
CA THR A 86 17.60 -2.61 3.70
C THR A 86 16.23 -3.25 3.81
N GLY A 87 15.36 -2.68 4.64
CA GLY A 87 14.04 -3.24 4.85
C GLY A 87 14.02 -4.40 5.82
N GLN A 88 12.83 -4.78 6.21
CA GLN A 88 12.60 -5.89 7.13
C GLN A 88 11.38 -6.67 6.71
N ILE A 89 11.37 -7.94 7.09
CA ILE A 89 10.19 -8.77 6.89
C ILE A 89 9.03 -8.13 7.65
N GLY A 90 7.90 -7.98 6.99
CA GLY A 90 6.75 -7.32 7.57
C GLY A 90 6.54 -5.89 7.09
N ASP A 91 7.44 -5.37 6.26
CA ASP A 91 7.29 -4.02 5.72
C ASP A 91 6.09 -3.88 4.79
N GLY A 92 5.65 -4.97 4.20
CA GLY A 92 4.44 -4.96 3.40
C GLY A 92 4.69 -5.21 1.93
N LYS A 93 3.66 -4.98 1.13
CA LYS A 93 3.70 -5.22 -0.31
C LYS A 93 2.88 -4.18 -1.04
N ILE A 94 3.19 -4.03 -2.30
CA ILE A 94 2.43 -3.15 -3.19
C ILE A 94 1.90 -3.99 -4.35
N PHE A 95 0.62 -3.83 -4.62
CA PHE A 95 -0.03 -4.49 -5.75
C PHE A 95 -0.42 -3.42 -6.76
N VAL A 96 -0.11 -3.66 -8.01
CA VAL A 96 -0.46 -2.73 -9.09
C VAL A 96 -1.50 -3.42 -9.96
N LEU A 97 -2.69 -2.86 -10.01
CA LEU A 97 -3.82 -3.48 -10.68
C LEU A 97 -4.31 -2.59 -11.81
N PRO A 98 -4.66 -3.16 -12.96
CA PRO A 98 -5.26 -2.36 -14.02
C PRO A 98 -6.65 -1.90 -13.61
N MET A 99 -7.01 -0.69 -14.01
CA MET A 99 -8.34 -0.14 -13.78
C MET A 99 -9.01 0.14 -15.11
N ASP A 100 -10.23 -0.34 -15.25
CA ASP A 100 -10.99 -0.09 -16.46
C ASP A 100 -11.51 1.33 -16.54
N ASP A 101 -11.95 1.88 -15.42
CA ASP A 101 -12.53 3.23 -15.41
C ASP A 101 -12.49 3.80 -14.00
N CYS A 102 -12.71 5.09 -13.92
CA CYS A 102 -12.92 5.81 -12.68
C CYS A 102 -14.01 6.85 -12.93
N VAL A 103 -14.96 6.94 -12.03
CA VAL A 103 -16.08 7.88 -12.20
C VAL A 103 -16.18 8.73 -10.95
N ARG A 104 -16.13 10.04 -11.13
CA ARG A 104 -16.30 10.97 -10.02
C ARG A 104 -17.78 11.14 -9.74
N ILE A 105 -18.21 10.81 -8.55
CA ILE A 105 -19.62 10.82 -8.20
C ILE A 105 -20.23 12.22 -8.36
N ARG A 106 -19.51 13.25 -7.92
CA ARG A 106 -20.05 14.61 -7.93
C ARG A 106 -20.33 15.14 -9.34
N THR A 107 -19.45 14.82 -10.27
CA THR A 107 -19.53 15.42 -11.61
C THR A 107 -19.91 14.44 -12.71
N GLY A 108 -19.78 13.14 -12.47
CA GLY A 108 -19.95 12.13 -13.50
C GLY A 108 -18.78 12.03 -14.47
N GLU A 109 -17.70 12.78 -14.24
CA GLU A 109 -16.51 12.67 -15.07
C GLU A 109 -15.92 11.28 -15.00
N ARG A 110 -15.30 10.85 -16.09
CA ARG A 110 -14.77 9.51 -16.21
C ARG A 110 -13.31 9.53 -16.62
N GLY A 111 -12.66 8.40 -16.38
CA GLY A 111 -11.28 8.18 -16.82
C GLY A 111 -10.25 8.96 -16.03
N GLY A 112 -9.15 9.32 -16.70
CA GLY A 112 -8.05 10.00 -16.04
C GLY A 112 -8.40 11.32 -15.39
N GLN A 113 -9.39 12.02 -15.95
CA GLN A 113 -9.83 13.28 -15.37
C GLN A 113 -10.54 13.08 -14.03
N ALA A 114 -11.21 11.94 -13.86
CA ALA A 114 -11.88 11.63 -12.62
C ALA A 114 -10.89 11.32 -11.50
N ILE A 115 -9.74 10.79 -11.86
CA ILE A 115 -8.68 10.51 -10.89
C ILE A 115 -8.02 11.81 -10.43
N GLY A 116 -7.82 12.74 -11.36
CA GLY A 116 -7.09 13.96 -11.10
C GLY A 116 -5.71 13.90 -11.72
N PRO A 117 -4.76 14.63 -11.16
CA PRO A 117 -3.42 14.68 -11.75
C PRO A 117 -2.72 13.34 -11.72
#